data_b262245654805c5c27242735d81a63ba
#
_entry.id   b262245654805c5c27242735d81a63ba
#
_cell.length_a   1.000
_cell.length_b   1.000
_cell.length_c   1.000
_cell.angle_alpha   90.00
_cell.angle_beta   90.00
_cell.angle_gamma   90.00
#
_symmetry.space_group_name_H-M   'P 1'
#
loop_
_entity.id
_entity.type
_entity.pdbx_description
1 polymer ?
#
loop_
_entity_poly.entity_id
_entity_poly.type
_entity_poly.pdbx_seq_one_letter_code
_entity_poly.pdbx_strand_id
1 'polypeptide(L)'
;MNGSKHDIQFADLDWKERAIRLEYQWLGDTASPWPTVVFLHEGLGSIAMWRDFPERFCNEHGLRGLMYSRYGYGRSTPRPADEKLSPSYLHEQALEVLPSLLSQLGVQRPWLFGHSDGGSIALLYAANFPDAVSGIVVVAPHIFVEDITVDGIRKVRETYLNSDFPRRLARYHTDGDSVFWGWNDAWLDPAFRGWNIEDQLGKIRCPVLALQGEDDEYGTLEQIYGIERLAPNARAVPLAQCGHVPHRDQPALLSAQAGSFITDYLPRR
;
A
#
# COMPACT_ATOMS: atom_id res chain seq x y z
N MET A 1 -22.46 19.25 -11.69
CA MET A 1 -21.13 19.91 -11.56
C MET A 1 -20.11 18.87 -11.99
N ASN A 2 -19.42 19.12 -13.11
CA ASN A 2 -18.42 18.19 -13.64
C ASN A 2 -17.22 18.14 -12.70
N GLY A 3 -17.08 17.06 -11.93
CA GLY A 3 -15.83 16.75 -11.27
C GLY A 3 -14.76 16.54 -12.35
N SER A 4 -13.74 17.35 -12.37
CA SER A 4 -12.58 17.12 -13.21
C SER A 4 -12.02 15.76 -12.83
N LYS A 5 -12.02 14.80 -13.75
CA LYS A 5 -11.17 13.61 -13.60
C LYS A 5 -9.75 14.13 -13.41
N HIS A 6 -9.17 13.90 -12.24
CA HIS A 6 -7.79 14.25 -12.02
C HIS A 6 -6.94 13.42 -12.99
N ASP A 7 -6.16 14.12 -13.82
CA ASP A 7 -5.36 13.45 -14.85
C ASP A 7 -4.19 12.68 -14.20
N ILE A 8 -3.86 11.53 -14.82
CA ILE A 8 -2.65 10.80 -14.50
C ILE A 8 -1.44 11.67 -14.88
N GLN A 9 -0.54 11.85 -13.94
CA GLN A 9 0.71 12.58 -14.06
C GLN A 9 1.90 11.64 -13.82
N PHE A 10 3.10 12.14 -14.08
CA PHE A 10 4.31 11.34 -13.93
C PHE A 10 5.39 12.13 -13.20
N ALA A 11 6.09 11.46 -12.29
CA ALA A 11 7.26 11.97 -11.58
C ALA A 11 8.51 11.23 -12.06
N ASP A 12 9.54 11.96 -12.47
CA ASP A 12 10.82 11.39 -12.90
C ASP A 12 11.76 11.36 -11.68
N LEU A 13 12.27 10.18 -11.33
CA LEU A 13 13.16 9.96 -10.20
C LEU A 13 14.44 9.26 -10.66
N ASP A 14 15.54 9.53 -9.99
CA ASP A 14 16.75 8.73 -10.10
C ASP A 14 16.78 7.70 -8.96
N TRP A 15 16.80 6.42 -9.29
CA TRP A 15 16.87 5.32 -8.34
C TRP A 15 17.79 4.21 -8.82
N LYS A 16 18.75 3.81 -7.98
CA LYS A 16 19.78 2.81 -8.32
C LYS A 16 20.47 3.11 -9.66
N GLU A 17 20.90 4.35 -9.85
CA GLU A 17 21.56 4.86 -11.06
C GLU A 17 20.73 4.74 -12.34
N ARG A 18 19.40 4.65 -12.21
CA ARG A 18 18.44 4.59 -13.32
C ARG A 18 17.44 5.73 -13.21
N ALA A 19 17.15 6.36 -14.31
CA ALA A 19 15.98 7.23 -14.43
C ALA A 19 14.72 6.36 -14.47
N ILE A 20 13.85 6.52 -13.48
CA ILE A 20 12.55 5.87 -13.43
C ILE A 20 11.45 6.92 -13.44
N ARG A 21 10.31 6.55 -13.97
CA ARG A 21 9.14 7.42 -14.09
C ARG A 21 7.96 6.75 -13.42
N LEU A 22 7.39 7.39 -12.39
CA LEU A 22 6.27 6.87 -11.62
C LEU A 22 4.98 7.60 -11.99
N GLU A 23 3.94 6.85 -12.36
CA GLU A 23 2.61 7.44 -12.52
C GLU A 23 2.03 7.80 -11.16
N TYR A 24 1.38 8.95 -11.07
CA TYR A 24 0.65 9.38 -9.90
C TYR A 24 -0.62 10.15 -10.26
N GLN A 25 -1.51 10.27 -9.29
CA GLN A 25 -2.78 10.99 -9.43
C GLN A 25 -3.15 11.68 -8.13
N TRP A 26 -3.45 12.97 -8.19
CA TRP A 26 -4.05 13.70 -7.09
C TRP A 26 -5.54 13.44 -7.01
N LEU A 27 -6.12 13.48 -5.80
CA LEU A 27 -7.52 13.23 -5.51
C LEU A 27 -8.08 14.24 -4.52
N GLY A 28 -9.41 14.37 -4.52
CA GLY A 28 -10.13 15.17 -3.55
C GLY A 28 -9.91 16.67 -3.67
N ASP A 29 -10.07 17.37 -2.56
CA ASP A 29 -9.90 18.82 -2.51
C ASP A 29 -8.42 19.21 -2.45
N THR A 30 -7.90 19.73 -3.54
CA THR A 30 -6.50 20.20 -3.62
C THR A 30 -6.22 21.43 -2.75
N ALA A 31 -7.26 22.15 -2.32
CA ALA A 31 -7.16 23.29 -1.40
C ALA A 31 -7.34 22.87 0.08
N SER A 32 -7.52 21.58 0.35
CA SER A 32 -7.63 21.05 1.72
C SER A 32 -6.42 21.47 2.57
N PRO A 33 -6.63 22.04 3.75
CA PRO A 33 -5.54 22.39 4.66
C PRO A 33 -4.96 21.18 5.40
N TRP A 34 -5.57 20.01 5.23
CA TRP A 34 -5.19 18.79 5.94
C TRP A 34 -3.99 18.10 5.26
N PRO A 35 -3.24 17.30 6.00
CA PRO A 35 -2.18 16.48 5.43
C PRO A 35 -2.71 15.59 4.30
N THR A 36 -1.92 15.42 3.24
CA THR A 36 -2.26 14.54 2.12
C THR A 36 -2.32 13.08 2.59
N VAL A 37 -3.35 12.34 2.18
CA VAL A 37 -3.41 10.89 2.32
C VAL A 37 -2.76 10.26 1.10
N VAL A 38 -1.69 9.48 1.29
CA VAL A 38 -0.98 8.78 0.22
C VAL A 38 -1.38 7.31 0.22
N PHE A 39 -1.96 6.84 -0.88
CA PHE A 39 -2.42 5.46 -1.03
C PHE A 39 -1.33 4.58 -1.63
N LEU A 40 -0.97 3.52 -0.91
CA LEU A 40 0.08 2.55 -1.25
C LEU A 40 -0.58 1.21 -1.59
N HIS A 41 -0.47 0.79 -2.85
CA HIS A 41 -1.17 -0.38 -3.37
C HIS A 41 -0.52 -1.71 -2.94
N GLU A 42 -1.30 -2.78 -3.06
CA GLU A 42 -0.91 -4.16 -2.77
C GLU A 42 0.09 -4.75 -3.79
N GLY A 43 0.46 -6.04 -3.61
CA GLY A 43 1.50 -6.74 -4.36
C GLY A 43 1.29 -6.82 -5.87
N LEU A 44 0.04 -6.87 -6.33
CA LEU A 44 -0.30 -6.86 -7.76
C LEU A 44 -1.00 -5.57 -8.20
N GLY A 45 -1.03 -4.56 -7.33
CA GLY A 45 -1.82 -3.35 -7.49
C GLY A 45 -1.24 -2.28 -8.40
N SER A 46 -2.06 -1.28 -8.65
CA SER A 46 -1.73 -0.04 -9.35
C SER A 46 -2.78 1.02 -9.02
N ILE A 47 -2.60 2.27 -9.47
CA ILE A 47 -3.65 3.30 -9.36
C ILE A 47 -5.00 2.77 -9.85
N ALA A 48 -5.03 2.13 -11.01
CA ALA A 48 -6.27 1.67 -11.62
C ALA A 48 -6.97 0.55 -10.83
N MET A 49 -6.24 -0.23 -10.03
CA MET A 49 -6.79 -1.33 -9.25
C MET A 49 -7.45 -0.90 -7.95
N TRP A 50 -7.16 0.28 -7.44
CA TRP A 50 -7.89 0.90 -6.34
C TRP A 50 -9.34 1.23 -6.71
N ARG A 51 -9.66 1.34 -8.01
CA ARG A 51 -10.95 1.79 -8.53
C ARG A 51 -11.32 3.17 -7.98
N ASP A 52 -12.55 3.31 -7.47
CA ASP A 52 -13.12 4.55 -6.97
C ASP A 52 -12.94 4.78 -5.45
N PHE A 53 -12.41 3.78 -4.73
CA PHE A 53 -12.33 3.85 -3.27
C PHE A 53 -11.53 5.06 -2.76
N PRO A 54 -10.29 5.36 -3.23
CA PRO A 54 -9.53 6.51 -2.74
C PRO A 54 -10.19 7.85 -3.03
N GLU A 55 -10.81 8.00 -4.21
CA GLU A 55 -11.52 9.23 -4.57
C GLU A 55 -12.75 9.46 -3.69
N ARG A 56 -13.57 8.42 -3.50
CA ARG A 56 -14.73 8.47 -2.61
C ARG A 56 -14.32 8.76 -1.17
N PHE A 57 -13.29 8.09 -0.68
CA PHE A 57 -12.74 8.29 0.66
C PHE A 57 -12.30 9.74 0.87
N CYS A 58 -11.52 10.31 -0.04
CA CYS A 58 -11.07 11.69 0.06
C CYS A 58 -12.24 12.68 0.02
N ASN A 59 -13.21 12.47 -0.87
CA ASN A 59 -14.39 13.35 -0.98
C ASN A 59 -15.29 13.26 0.26
N GLU A 60 -15.54 12.07 0.78
CA GLU A 60 -16.35 11.84 1.98
C GLU A 60 -15.79 12.53 3.21
N HIS A 61 -14.46 12.52 3.37
CA HIS A 61 -13.78 13.06 4.56
C HIS A 61 -13.14 14.45 4.34
N GLY A 62 -13.33 15.07 3.18
CA GLY A 62 -12.78 16.40 2.86
C GLY A 62 -11.25 16.41 2.82
N LEU A 63 -10.62 15.30 2.42
CA LEU A 63 -9.19 15.11 2.39
C LEU A 63 -8.62 15.29 0.98
N ARG A 64 -7.35 15.69 0.92
CA ARG A 64 -6.55 15.61 -0.29
C ARG A 64 -5.86 14.26 -0.35
N GLY A 65 -5.90 13.58 -1.51
CA GLY A 65 -5.28 12.29 -1.72
C GLY A 65 -4.20 12.31 -2.80
N LEU A 66 -3.28 11.36 -2.70
CA LEU A 66 -2.28 11.05 -3.71
C LEU A 66 -2.24 9.53 -3.88
N MET A 67 -2.47 9.06 -5.10
CA MET A 67 -2.16 7.67 -5.49
C MET A 67 -0.92 7.64 -6.37
N TYR A 68 -0.13 6.57 -6.31
CA TYR A 68 0.91 6.30 -7.29
C TYR A 68 1.05 4.79 -7.53
N SER A 69 1.54 4.41 -8.70
CA SER A 69 1.97 3.04 -8.97
C SER A 69 3.48 2.92 -8.77
N ARG A 70 3.90 1.90 -8.03
CA ARG A 70 5.32 1.64 -7.78
C ARG A 70 6.09 1.38 -9.08
N TYR A 71 7.42 1.48 -9.05
CA TYR A 71 8.29 1.05 -10.14
C TYR A 71 7.99 -0.41 -10.55
N GLY A 72 7.80 -0.64 -11.82
CA GLY A 72 7.37 -1.91 -12.38
C GLY A 72 5.87 -2.10 -12.48
N TYR A 73 5.05 -1.23 -11.88
CA TYR A 73 3.60 -1.37 -11.77
C TYR A 73 2.84 -0.30 -12.55
N GLY A 74 1.60 -0.60 -12.92
CA GLY A 74 0.71 0.33 -13.60
C GLY A 74 1.32 0.84 -14.91
N ARG A 75 1.39 2.15 -15.06
CA ARG A 75 2.02 2.85 -16.19
C ARG A 75 3.36 3.50 -15.82
N SER A 76 3.87 3.19 -14.63
CA SER A 76 5.23 3.53 -14.22
C SER A 76 6.24 2.78 -15.09
N THR A 77 7.51 3.23 -15.08
CA THR A 77 8.59 2.54 -15.80
C THR A 77 8.53 1.05 -15.52
N PRO A 78 8.35 0.20 -16.53
CA PRO A 78 8.31 -1.25 -16.35
C PRO A 78 9.68 -1.78 -15.89
N ARG A 79 9.65 -2.83 -15.09
CA ARG A 79 10.87 -3.52 -14.69
C ARG A 79 11.39 -4.35 -15.87
N PRO A 80 12.70 -4.40 -16.13
CA PRO A 80 13.28 -5.34 -17.08
C PRO A 80 12.87 -6.79 -16.79
N ALA A 81 12.63 -7.59 -17.82
CA ALA A 81 12.12 -8.95 -17.67
C ALA A 81 13.04 -9.90 -16.90
N ASP A 82 14.35 -9.62 -16.90
CA ASP A 82 15.40 -10.37 -16.18
C ASP A 82 15.65 -9.83 -14.76
N GLU A 83 15.05 -8.71 -14.39
CA GLU A 83 15.22 -8.11 -13.06
C GLU A 83 14.26 -8.77 -12.06
N LYS A 84 14.82 -9.50 -11.10
CA LYS A 84 14.04 -10.06 -9.98
C LYS A 84 13.87 -9.02 -8.87
N LEU A 85 12.75 -9.06 -8.18
CA LEU A 85 12.61 -8.33 -6.92
C LEU A 85 13.53 -8.97 -5.88
N SER A 86 14.26 -8.12 -5.15
CA SER A 86 15.10 -8.58 -4.06
C SER A 86 14.25 -8.96 -2.84
N PRO A 87 14.75 -9.77 -1.90
CA PRO A 87 14.07 -10.01 -0.62
C PRO A 87 13.85 -8.75 0.22
N SER A 88 14.55 -7.66 -0.11
CA SER A 88 14.39 -6.34 0.54
C SER A 88 13.51 -5.36 -0.23
N TYR A 89 12.80 -5.77 -1.29
CA TYR A 89 12.08 -4.85 -2.17
C TYR A 89 11.07 -3.95 -1.43
N LEU A 90 10.42 -4.44 -0.36
CA LEU A 90 9.51 -3.63 0.46
C LEU A 90 10.28 -2.53 1.21
N HIS A 91 11.48 -2.84 1.73
CA HIS A 91 12.35 -1.85 2.36
C HIS A 91 12.84 -0.82 1.34
N GLU A 92 13.25 -1.24 0.14
CA GLU A 92 13.69 -0.34 -0.93
C GLU A 92 12.57 0.65 -1.32
N GLN A 93 11.35 0.14 -1.46
CA GLN A 93 10.19 1.01 -1.72
C GLN A 93 9.92 1.99 -0.58
N ALA A 94 10.01 1.54 0.68
CA ALA A 94 9.74 2.36 1.85
C ALA A 94 10.82 3.39 2.13
N LEU A 95 12.11 3.04 1.93
CA LEU A 95 13.23 3.84 2.41
C LEU A 95 13.91 4.67 1.33
N GLU A 96 13.70 4.33 0.06
CA GLU A 96 14.37 4.98 -1.07
C GLU A 96 13.36 5.65 -2.02
N VAL A 97 12.41 4.86 -2.56
CA VAL A 97 11.50 5.35 -3.61
C VAL A 97 10.43 6.28 -3.06
N LEU A 98 9.73 5.87 -1.99
CA LEU A 98 8.64 6.68 -1.41
C LEU A 98 9.13 8.02 -0.88
N PRO A 99 10.22 8.13 -0.09
CA PRO A 99 10.74 9.43 0.35
C PRO A 99 11.10 10.35 -0.83
N SER A 100 11.72 9.80 -1.88
CA SER A 100 12.10 10.57 -3.08
C SER A 100 10.87 11.12 -3.80
N LEU A 101 9.84 10.29 -3.99
CA LEU A 101 8.56 10.71 -4.59
C LEU A 101 7.88 11.81 -3.78
N LEU A 102 7.76 11.62 -2.46
CA LEU A 102 7.13 12.60 -1.58
C LEU A 102 7.87 13.94 -1.60
N SER A 103 9.20 13.91 -1.57
CA SER A 103 10.05 15.11 -1.67
C SER A 103 9.82 15.84 -2.98
N GLN A 104 9.83 15.14 -4.12
CA GLN A 104 9.63 15.73 -5.44
C GLN A 104 8.24 16.36 -5.59
N LEU A 105 7.21 15.72 -5.04
CA LEU A 105 5.84 16.23 -5.09
C LEU A 105 5.52 17.25 -4.00
N GLY A 106 6.48 17.61 -3.14
CA GLY A 106 6.31 18.56 -2.06
C GLY A 106 5.35 18.10 -0.97
N VAL A 107 5.17 16.78 -0.82
CA VAL A 107 4.29 16.18 0.20
C VAL A 107 5.03 16.07 1.51
N GLN A 108 4.60 16.84 2.50
CA GLN A 108 5.19 16.86 3.83
C GLN A 108 4.25 16.20 4.84
N ARG A 109 4.80 15.33 5.70
CA ARG A 109 4.09 14.65 6.78
C ARG A 109 2.73 14.08 6.36
N PRO A 110 2.68 13.21 5.32
CA PRO A 110 1.42 12.62 4.87
C PRO A 110 0.78 11.71 5.94
N TRP A 111 -0.48 11.39 5.74
CA TRP A 111 -1.05 10.13 6.17
C TRP A 111 -0.74 9.07 5.11
N LEU A 112 -0.27 7.89 5.52
CA LEU A 112 -0.09 6.77 4.59
C LEU A 112 -1.26 5.80 4.75
N PHE A 113 -1.92 5.47 3.66
CA PHE A 113 -2.98 4.47 3.59
C PHE A 113 -2.48 3.30 2.75
N GLY A 114 -2.02 2.24 3.39
CA GLY A 114 -1.38 1.10 2.71
C GLY A 114 -2.21 -0.17 2.76
N HIS A 115 -2.32 -0.87 1.62
CA HIS A 115 -2.94 -2.18 1.54
C HIS A 115 -1.89 -3.26 1.25
N SER A 116 -1.89 -4.34 2.02
CA SER A 116 -1.00 -5.52 1.85
C SER A 116 0.47 -5.09 1.80
N ASP A 117 1.23 -5.33 0.70
CA ASP A 117 2.57 -4.79 0.48
C ASP A 117 2.67 -3.29 0.84
N GLY A 118 1.67 -2.49 0.41
CA GLY A 118 1.60 -1.07 0.72
C GLY A 118 1.46 -0.79 2.21
N GLY A 119 0.81 -1.67 2.96
CA GLY A 119 0.72 -1.61 4.41
C GLY A 119 2.07 -1.86 5.08
N SER A 120 2.81 -2.88 4.62
CA SER A 120 4.17 -3.17 5.09
C SER A 120 5.13 -2.03 4.77
N ILE A 121 5.01 -1.43 3.56
CA ILE A 121 5.78 -0.24 3.16
C ILE A 121 5.48 0.95 4.09
N ALA A 122 4.20 1.19 4.43
CA ALA A 122 3.80 2.27 5.34
C ALA A 122 4.40 2.09 6.75
N LEU A 123 4.40 0.86 7.28
CA LEU A 123 5.01 0.52 8.57
C LEU A 123 6.52 0.76 8.55
N LEU A 124 7.22 0.27 7.54
CA LEU A 124 8.65 0.47 7.36
C LEU A 124 9.00 1.96 7.23
N TYR A 125 8.24 2.73 6.45
CA TYR A 125 8.42 4.17 6.33
C TYR A 125 8.27 4.88 7.68
N ALA A 126 7.17 4.61 8.39
CA ALA A 126 6.88 5.25 9.67
C ALA A 126 7.91 4.89 10.76
N ALA A 127 8.46 3.68 10.74
CA ALA A 127 9.50 3.26 11.66
C ALA A 127 10.85 3.95 11.42
N ASN A 128 11.18 4.23 10.16
CA ASN A 128 12.48 4.80 9.78
C ASN A 128 12.44 6.33 9.61
N PHE A 129 11.27 6.92 9.39
CA PHE A 129 11.06 8.36 9.27
C PHE A 129 9.95 8.85 10.22
N PRO A 130 10.09 8.64 11.55
CA PRO A 130 8.99 8.83 12.51
C PRO A 130 8.49 10.28 12.60
N ASP A 131 9.31 11.26 12.22
CA ASP A 131 8.94 12.68 12.24
C ASP A 131 8.41 13.18 10.87
N ALA A 132 8.51 12.35 9.82
CA ALA A 132 8.11 12.69 8.45
C ALA A 132 6.70 12.20 8.06
N VAL A 133 5.94 11.63 9.00
CA VAL A 133 4.60 11.08 8.77
C VAL A 133 3.64 11.57 9.87
N SER A 134 2.37 11.84 9.51
CA SER A 134 1.35 12.28 10.46
C SER A 134 0.65 11.10 11.11
N GLY A 135 0.47 10.00 10.41
CA GLY A 135 -0.15 8.77 10.87
C GLY A 135 -0.26 7.76 9.73
N ILE A 136 -0.59 6.53 10.08
CA ILE A 136 -0.76 5.47 9.08
C ILE A 136 -2.05 4.67 9.31
N VAL A 137 -2.69 4.29 8.21
CA VAL A 137 -3.76 3.29 8.15
C VAL A 137 -3.22 2.14 7.31
N VAL A 138 -3.11 0.96 7.91
CA VAL A 138 -2.64 -0.23 7.20
C VAL A 138 -3.75 -1.28 7.14
N VAL A 139 -3.99 -1.80 5.95
CA VAL A 139 -5.09 -2.71 5.65
C VAL A 139 -4.49 -4.03 5.17
N ALA A 140 -4.77 -5.11 5.88
CA ALA A 140 -4.22 -6.45 5.61
C ALA A 140 -2.69 -6.45 5.39
N PRO A 141 -1.90 -5.77 6.25
CA PRO A 141 -0.45 -5.71 6.12
C PRO A 141 0.19 -7.04 6.48
N HIS A 142 1.46 -7.21 6.09
CA HIS A 142 2.31 -8.27 6.63
C HIS A 142 3.43 -7.65 7.47
N ILE A 143 3.71 -8.24 8.63
CA ILE A 143 4.87 -7.90 9.48
C ILE A 143 5.85 -9.05 9.59
N PHE A 144 5.42 -10.25 9.18
CA PHE A 144 6.22 -11.46 9.00
C PHE A 144 5.54 -12.41 8.01
N VAL A 145 6.27 -13.42 7.52
CA VAL A 145 5.75 -14.41 6.56
C VAL A 145 5.17 -15.62 7.28
N GLU A 146 3.90 -15.94 7.01
CA GLU A 146 3.19 -17.11 7.54
C GLU A 146 3.07 -18.24 6.51
N ASP A 147 2.76 -19.46 6.96
CA ASP A 147 2.47 -20.58 6.06
C ASP A 147 1.22 -20.33 5.22
N ILE A 148 0.18 -19.76 5.83
CA ILE A 148 -1.05 -19.37 5.11
C ILE A 148 -0.75 -18.38 3.96
N THR A 149 0.16 -17.42 4.17
CA THR A 149 0.59 -16.48 3.15
C THR A 149 1.22 -17.21 1.96
N VAL A 150 2.20 -18.07 2.25
CA VAL A 150 2.92 -18.84 1.21
C VAL A 150 1.96 -19.73 0.43
N ASP A 151 1.03 -20.41 1.12
CA ASP A 151 0.04 -21.29 0.50
C ASP A 151 -0.98 -20.51 -0.34
N GLY A 152 -1.41 -19.31 0.13
CA GLY A 152 -2.25 -18.40 -0.63
C GLY A 152 -1.57 -17.98 -1.93
N ILE A 153 -0.30 -17.57 -1.87
CA ILE A 153 0.48 -17.13 -3.03
C ILE A 153 0.73 -18.29 -4.02
N ARG A 154 0.95 -19.52 -3.55
CA ARG A 154 1.02 -20.71 -4.42
C ARG A 154 -0.31 -20.93 -5.16
N LYS A 155 -1.45 -20.82 -4.48
CA LYS A 155 -2.78 -20.95 -5.11
C LYS A 155 -3.01 -19.87 -6.18
N VAL A 156 -2.54 -18.65 -5.95
CA VAL A 156 -2.61 -17.58 -6.96
C VAL A 156 -1.74 -17.93 -8.17
N ARG A 157 -0.56 -18.53 -7.97
CA ARG A 157 0.30 -19.03 -9.07
C ARG A 157 -0.44 -20.06 -9.94
N GLU A 158 -1.10 -21.03 -9.32
CA GLU A 158 -1.90 -22.00 -10.04
C GLU A 158 -3.04 -21.34 -10.81
N THR A 159 -3.72 -20.37 -10.20
CA THR A 159 -4.79 -19.59 -10.85
C THR A 159 -4.23 -18.79 -12.04
N TYR A 160 -3.05 -18.19 -11.92
CA TYR A 160 -2.43 -17.44 -13.00
C TYR A 160 -2.11 -18.33 -14.20
N LEU A 161 -1.57 -19.53 -13.96
CA LEU A 161 -1.20 -20.47 -15.00
C LEU A 161 -2.40 -21.12 -15.70
N ASN A 162 -3.55 -21.28 -15.00
CA ASN A 162 -4.66 -22.10 -15.46
C ASN A 162 -5.95 -21.33 -15.75
N SER A 163 -5.91 -19.99 -15.81
CA SER A 163 -7.09 -19.15 -16.04
C SER A 163 -6.82 -17.96 -16.97
N ASP A 164 -7.81 -17.09 -17.12
CA ASP A 164 -7.67 -15.82 -17.86
C ASP A 164 -7.04 -14.68 -17.02
N PHE A 165 -6.52 -15.00 -15.83
CA PHE A 165 -5.94 -14.02 -14.93
C PHE A 165 -4.81 -13.19 -15.58
N PRO A 166 -3.84 -13.75 -16.35
CA PRO A 166 -2.83 -12.95 -17.05
C PRO A 166 -3.45 -11.85 -17.91
N ARG A 167 -4.45 -12.21 -18.71
CA ARG A 167 -5.16 -11.24 -19.57
C ARG A 167 -5.91 -10.17 -18.78
N ARG A 168 -6.46 -10.51 -17.62
CA ARG A 168 -7.13 -9.52 -16.74
C ARG A 168 -6.13 -8.58 -16.10
N LEU A 169 -5.01 -9.10 -15.60
CA LEU A 169 -3.96 -8.31 -14.96
C LEU A 169 -3.30 -7.34 -15.95
N ALA A 170 -3.04 -7.77 -17.18
CA ALA A 170 -2.47 -6.95 -18.25
C ALA A 170 -3.29 -5.68 -18.60
N ARG A 171 -4.55 -5.57 -18.15
CA ARG A 171 -5.36 -4.35 -18.33
C ARG A 171 -4.93 -3.21 -17.41
N TYR A 172 -4.20 -3.52 -16.35
CA TYR A 172 -3.85 -2.61 -15.27
C TYR A 172 -2.37 -2.25 -15.23
N HIS A 173 -1.55 -2.90 -16.06
CA HIS A 173 -0.10 -2.75 -16.07
C HIS A 173 0.44 -2.70 -17.50
N THR A 174 1.53 -1.96 -17.67
CA THR A 174 2.28 -1.96 -18.93
C THR A 174 2.85 -3.36 -19.24
N ASP A 175 3.31 -4.05 -18.19
CA ASP A 175 3.81 -5.43 -18.25
C ASP A 175 3.24 -6.23 -17.07
N GLY A 176 2.08 -6.87 -17.29
CA GLY A 176 1.38 -7.65 -16.27
C GLY A 176 2.13 -8.93 -15.87
N ASP A 177 2.85 -9.55 -16.80
CA ASP A 177 3.64 -10.75 -16.51
C ASP A 177 4.83 -10.42 -15.61
N SER A 178 5.56 -9.34 -15.90
CA SER A 178 6.65 -8.88 -15.04
C SER A 178 6.15 -8.53 -13.63
N VAL A 179 4.97 -7.91 -13.50
CA VAL A 179 4.35 -7.63 -12.20
C VAL A 179 4.05 -8.92 -11.45
N PHE A 180 3.35 -9.85 -12.10
CA PHE A 180 2.96 -11.10 -11.45
C PHE A 180 4.16 -11.93 -11.01
N TRP A 181 5.07 -12.24 -11.92
CA TRP A 181 6.20 -13.10 -11.62
C TRP A 181 7.17 -12.45 -10.65
N GLY A 182 7.38 -11.13 -10.75
CA GLY A 182 8.20 -10.42 -9.77
C GLY A 182 7.68 -10.57 -8.34
N TRP A 183 6.41 -10.27 -8.12
CA TRP A 183 5.77 -10.40 -6.81
C TRP A 183 5.69 -11.86 -6.35
N ASN A 184 5.20 -12.77 -7.20
CA ASN A 184 5.01 -14.16 -6.85
C ASN A 184 6.32 -14.88 -6.52
N ASP A 185 7.35 -14.67 -7.35
CA ASP A 185 8.66 -15.29 -7.13
C ASP A 185 9.35 -14.71 -5.90
N ALA A 186 9.21 -13.40 -5.62
CA ALA A 186 9.77 -12.79 -4.42
C ALA A 186 9.16 -13.40 -3.14
N TRP A 187 7.83 -13.50 -3.07
CA TRP A 187 7.15 -14.07 -1.90
C TRP A 187 7.39 -15.57 -1.72
N LEU A 188 7.64 -16.31 -2.81
CA LEU A 188 7.96 -17.74 -2.77
C LEU A 188 9.46 -18.03 -2.69
N ASP A 189 10.32 -17.00 -2.72
CA ASP A 189 11.76 -17.18 -2.55
C ASP A 189 12.07 -17.69 -1.12
N PRO A 190 12.82 -18.78 -0.96
CA PRO A 190 13.24 -19.24 0.35
C PRO A 190 13.95 -18.17 1.20
N ALA A 191 14.67 -17.24 0.56
CA ALA A 191 15.31 -16.12 1.25
C ALA A 191 14.30 -15.13 1.87
N PHE A 192 13.10 -15.02 1.29
CA PHE A 192 12.03 -14.17 1.81
C PHE A 192 11.26 -14.83 2.97
N ARG A 193 11.38 -16.15 3.15
CA ARG A 193 10.66 -16.88 4.20
C ARG A 193 10.94 -16.37 5.62
N GLY A 194 12.14 -15.86 5.85
CA GLY A 194 12.56 -15.26 7.12
C GLY A 194 12.27 -13.76 7.22
N TRP A 195 11.59 -13.16 6.24
CA TRP A 195 11.28 -11.74 6.28
C TRP A 195 10.35 -11.42 7.46
N ASN A 196 10.78 -10.46 8.28
CA ASN A 196 10.10 -10.05 9.49
C ASN A 196 10.51 -8.60 9.81
N ILE A 197 9.54 -7.76 10.18
CA ILE A 197 9.74 -6.34 10.53
C ILE A 197 9.26 -6.00 11.95
N GLU A 198 8.95 -6.99 12.77
CA GLU A 198 8.46 -6.77 14.13
C GLU A 198 9.41 -5.93 14.99
N ASP A 199 10.74 -6.09 14.78
CA ASP A 199 11.78 -5.30 15.47
C ASP A 199 11.76 -3.81 15.08
N GLN A 200 11.12 -3.44 14.00
CA GLN A 200 10.98 -2.05 13.54
C GLN A 200 9.82 -1.33 14.21
N LEU A 201 8.74 -2.06 14.57
CA LEU A 201 7.45 -1.48 14.94
C LEU A 201 7.53 -0.60 16.19
N GLY A 202 8.40 -0.93 17.13
CA GLY A 202 8.64 -0.11 18.35
C GLY A 202 9.21 1.29 18.07
N LYS A 203 9.71 1.56 16.86
CA LYS A 203 10.24 2.87 16.46
C LYS A 203 9.15 3.81 15.94
N ILE A 204 7.95 3.31 15.64
CA ILE A 204 6.82 4.10 15.11
C ILE A 204 6.30 5.02 16.21
N ARG A 205 6.23 6.32 15.93
CA ARG A 205 5.76 7.35 16.87
C ARG A 205 4.39 7.89 16.54
N CYS A 206 4.01 7.86 15.25
CA CYS A 206 2.71 8.35 14.79
C CYS A 206 1.57 7.39 15.17
N PRO A 207 0.30 7.86 15.14
CA PRO A 207 -0.86 6.99 15.29
C PRO A 207 -0.92 5.93 14.18
N VAL A 208 -1.32 4.71 14.55
CA VAL A 208 -1.45 3.55 13.64
C VAL A 208 -2.84 2.94 13.78
N LEU A 209 -3.57 2.83 12.67
CA LEU A 209 -4.76 1.99 12.58
C LEU A 209 -4.44 0.78 11.70
N ALA A 210 -4.54 -0.42 12.25
CA ALA A 210 -4.32 -1.67 11.52
C ALA A 210 -5.65 -2.41 11.38
N LEU A 211 -6.11 -2.63 10.14
CA LEU A 211 -7.37 -3.32 9.83
C LEU A 211 -7.09 -4.57 9.01
N GLN A 212 -7.82 -5.65 9.29
CA GLN A 212 -7.73 -6.89 8.52
C GLN A 212 -9.04 -7.64 8.55
N GLY A 213 -9.40 -8.30 7.44
CA GLY A 213 -10.53 -9.18 7.38
C GLY A 213 -10.33 -10.45 8.23
N GLU A 214 -11.40 -10.93 8.89
CA GLU A 214 -11.36 -12.19 9.65
C GLU A 214 -11.22 -13.41 8.71
N ASP A 215 -11.64 -13.27 7.45
CA ASP A 215 -11.58 -14.31 6.41
C ASP A 215 -10.39 -14.10 5.46
N ASP A 216 -9.34 -13.36 5.88
CA ASP A 216 -8.17 -13.08 5.06
C ASP A 216 -7.39 -14.35 4.72
N GLU A 217 -7.29 -14.67 3.45
CA GLU A 217 -6.65 -15.88 2.93
C GLU A 217 -5.12 -15.81 2.82
N TYR A 218 -4.53 -14.63 3.14
CA TYR A 218 -3.07 -14.40 3.04
C TYR A 218 -2.40 -14.15 4.38
N GLY A 219 -3.14 -13.89 5.45
CA GLY A 219 -2.54 -13.64 6.76
C GLY A 219 -3.53 -13.86 7.89
N THR A 220 -3.06 -14.31 9.03
CA THR A 220 -3.88 -14.37 10.23
C THR A 220 -3.98 -12.99 10.90
N LEU A 221 -4.94 -12.83 11.81
CA LEU A 221 -5.08 -11.59 12.59
C LEU A 221 -3.86 -11.27 13.46
N GLU A 222 -2.91 -12.20 13.62
CA GLU A 222 -1.64 -11.95 14.32
C GLU A 222 -0.82 -10.85 13.63
N GLN A 223 -1.03 -10.61 12.34
CA GLN A 223 -0.40 -9.49 11.64
C GLN A 223 -0.79 -8.14 12.27
N ILE A 224 -2.08 -7.91 12.50
CA ILE A 224 -2.56 -6.65 13.10
C ILE A 224 -2.44 -6.63 14.62
N TYR A 225 -2.62 -7.75 15.31
CA TYR A 225 -2.40 -7.83 16.75
C TYR A 225 -0.92 -7.68 17.13
N GLY A 226 -0.01 -8.17 16.28
CA GLY A 226 1.43 -7.92 16.42
C GLY A 226 1.76 -6.43 16.31
N ILE A 227 1.13 -5.72 15.36
CA ILE A 227 1.28 -4.26 15.24
C ILE A 227 0.79 -3.55 16.52
N GLU A 228 -0.40 -3.92 17.02
CA GLU A 228 -0.96 -3.31 18.25
C GLU A 228 -0.09 -3.55 19.49
N ARG A 229 0.51 -4.73 19.60
CA ARG A 229 1.41 -5.07 20.73
C ARG A 229 2.72 -4.32 20.67
N LEU A 230 3.27 -4.08 19.49
CA LEU A 230 4.65 -3.63 19.29
C LEU A 230 4.77 -2.14 19.00
N ALA A 231 3.80 -1.53 18.34
CA ALA A 231 3.80 -0.10 18.03
C ALA A 231 3.04 0.68 19.12
N PRO A 232 3.66 1.71 19.76
CA PRO A 232 3.12 2.35 20.97
C PRO A 232 1.74 2.99 20.83
N ASN A 233 1.39 3.46 19.63
CA ASN A 233 0.16 4.20 19.35
C ASN A 233 -0.72 3.46 18.31
N ALA A 234 -0.69 2.13 18.33
CA ALA A 234 -1.42 1.32 17.38
C ALA A 234 -2.75 0.81 17.96
N ARG A 235 -3.72 0.66 17.04
CA ARG A 235 -5.02 0.04 17.28
C ARG A 235 -5.29 -0.97 16.19
N ALA A 236 -5.61 -2.22 16.56
CA ALA A 236 -6.05 -3.28 15.66
C ALA A 236 -7.58 -3.34 15.57
N VAL A 237 -8.11 -3.52 14.36
CA VAL A 237 -9.54 -3.67 14.11
C VAL A 237 -9.77 -4.82 13.14
N PRO A 238 -10.21 -5.99 13.62
CA PRO A 238 -10.67 -7.07 12.74
C PRO A 238 -12.00 -6.69 12.09
N LEU A 239 -12.17 -7.08 10.82
CA LEU A 239 -13.36 -6.82 10.02
C LEU A 239 -14.08 -8.13 9.75
N ALA A 240 -15.26 -8.32 10.34
CA ALA A 240 -16.06 -9.51 10.15
C ALA A 240 -16.56 -9.65 8.69
N GLN A 241 -16.67 -10.91 8.19
CA GLN A 241 -17.13 -11.20 6.83
C GLN A 241 -16.33 -10.45 5.75
N CYS A 242 -15.03 -10.41 5.88
CA CYS A 242 -14.14 -9.66 5.02
C CYS A 242 -12.87 -10.47 4.76
N GLY A 243 -12.47 -10.55 3.50
CA GLY A 243 -11.23 -11.19 3.06
C GLY A 243 -10.05 -10.20 3.02
N HIS A 244 -9.06 -10.51 2.17
CA HIS A 244 -7.83 -9.74 2.03
C HIS A 244 -8.02 -8.33 1.43
N VAL A 245 -9.18 -8.01 0.85
CA VAL A 245 -9.40 -6.77 0.10
C VAL A 245 -10.55 -5.93 0.70
N PRO A 246 -10.40 -5.37 1.93
CA PRO A 246 -11.49 -4.66 2.62
C PRO A 246 -12.10 -3.48 1.85
N HIS A 247 -11.31 -2.78 1.04
CA HIS A 247 -11.83 -1.69 0.20
C HIS A 247 -12.78 -2.16 -0.92
N ARG A 248 -12.89 -3.48 -1.14
CA ARG A 248 -13.87 -4.11 -2.04
C ARG A 248 -14.98 -4.83 -1.28
N ASP A 249 -14.60 -5.53 -0.22
CA ASP A 249 -15.52 -6.40 0.52
C ASP A 249 -16.39 -5.60 1.50
N GLN A 250 -15.79 -4.62 2.18
CA GLN A 250 -16.43 -3.79 3.22
C GLN A 250 -16.09 -2.29 3.04
N PRO A 251 -16.28 -1.67 1.83
CA PRO A 251 -15.78 -0.34 1.54
C PRO A 251 -16.34 0.75 2.46
N ALA A 252 -17.60 0.67 2.84
CA ALA A 252 -18.23 1.64 3.73
C ALA A 252 -17.70 1.55 5.17
N LEU A 253 -17.51 0.33 5.69
CA LEU A 253 -16.95 0.11 7.02
C LEU A 253 -15.49 0.56 7.08
N LEU A 254 -14.70 0.19 6.08
CA LEU A 254 -13.31 0.63 5.97
C LEU A 254 -13.21 2.16 5.91
N SER A 255 -14.03 2.82 5.07
CA SER A 255 -14.06 4.28 4.97
C SER A 255 -14.41 4.93 6.30
N ALA A 256 -15.44 4.45 6.99
CA ALA A 256 -15.87 5.00 8.27
C ALA A 256 -14.78 4.85 9.35
N GLN A 257 -14.17 3.67 9.48
CA GLN A 257 -13.12 3.42 10.49
C GLN A 257 -11.86 4.25 10.22
N ALA A 258 -11.35 4.22 8.98
CA ALA A 258 -10.15 4.95 8.61
C ALA A 258 -10.36 6.46 8.64
N GLY A 259 -11.51 6.94 8.13
CA GLY A 259 -11.83 8.37 8.08
C GLY A 259 -12.01 8.95 9.48
N SER A 260 -12.77 8.29 10.37
CA SER A 260 -12.89 8.70 11.77
C SER A 260 -11.51 8.75 12.45
N PHE A 261 -10.71 7.69 12.27
CA PHE A 261 -9.38 7.66 12.85
C PHE A 261 -8.49 8.81 12.39
N ILE A 262 -8.43 9.10 11.10
CA ILE A 262 -7.64 10.23 10.57
C ILE A 262 -8.17 11.56 11.15
N THR A 263 -9.49 11.78 11.13
CA THR A 263 -10.08 13.04 11.57
C THR A 263 -9.91 13.31 13.05
N ASP A 264 -9.85 12.28 13.90
CA ASP A 264 -9.60 12.41 15.33
C ASP A 264 -8.23 13.02 15.66
N TYR A 265 -7.24 12.87 14.76
CA TYR A 265 -5.90 13.43 14.89
C TYR A 265 -5.67 14.72 14.10
N LEU A 266 -6.69 15.20 13.38
CA LEU A 266 -6.57 16.51 12.72
C LEU A 266 -6.76 17.64 13.74
N PRO A 267 -6.10 18.81 13.56
CA PRO A 267 -6.34 19.97 14.40
C PRO A 267 -7.82 20.35 14.43
N ARG A 268 -8.39 20.53 15.61
CA ARG A 268 -9.76 21.06 15.74
C ARG A 268 -9.79 22.48 15.19
N ARG A 269 -10.77 22.76 14.32
CA ARG A 269 -11.01 24.11 13.78
C ARG A 269 -11.54 25.03 14.87
#